data_181d2063bb468be73fc078fd60586863
#
_entry.id   181d2063bb468be73fc078fd60586863
#
_cell.length_a   1.000
_cell.length_b   1.000
_cell.length_c   1.000
_cell.angle_alpha   90.00
_cell.angle_beta   90.00
_cell.angle_gamma   90.00
#
_symmetry.space_group_name_H-M   'P 1'
#
loop_
_entity.id
_entity.type
_entity.pdbx_description
1 polymer ?
#
loop_
_entity_poly.entity_id
_entity_poly.type
_entity_poly.pdbx_seq_one_letter_code
_entity_poly.pdbx_strand_id
1 'polypeptide(L)'
;YEQYRYKNQVLYGENTNLYNPYIGELNNAGGIDKKNAKSYTDNYMTEGILSRLQYNYDGKYFLSASYRRDASSRFHKDHRWGNFGSVGGAWLINHEKFMENVKWVNMLKLKASWGVQGNDRLLITVNGVQRDNWYAYQDQYDVNYANGQYSLILKYKGTKDLTWETSYAFNIGTDFELFNNRLNGTIEYFSRKTVDLLYNKPIPVSSGISTGYEPTNVGDIMNKGVELDLNGIILRGKDYEWAM
;
A
#
# COMPACT_ATOMS: atom_id res chain seq x y z
N TYR A 1 15.17 3.35 -12.48
CA TYR A 1 15.53 2.54 -11.32
C TYR A 1 15.32 3.35 -10.05
N GLU A 2 14.75 2.74 -9.03
CA GLU A 2 14.50 3.33 -7.71
C GLU A 2 14.95 2.34 -6.63
N GLN A 3 15.58 2.85 -5.57
CA GLN A 3 15.93 2.06 -4.40
C GLN A 3 15.66 2.86 -3.14
N TYR A 4 14.98 2.24 -2.19
CA TYR A 4 14.75 2.80 -0.85
C TYR A 4 15.35 1.87 0.20
N ARG A 5 16.06 2.45 1.17
CA ARG A 5 16.62 1.73 2.33
C ARG A 5 16.24 2.46 3.61
N TYR A 6 15.70 1.70 4.54
CA TYR A 6 15.41 2.15 5.89
C TYR A 6 16.21 1.31 6.87
N LYS A 7 16.86 1.96 7.82
CA LYS A 7 17.54 1.32 8.94
C LYS A 7 17.21 2.08 10.20
N ASN A 8 16.69 1.40 11.19
CA ASN A 8 16.44 1.93 12.52
C ASN A 8 17.17 1.08 13.55
N GLN A 9 18.03 1.68 14.35
CA GLN A 9 18.72 1.02 15.45
C GLN A 9 18.25 1.63 16.76
N VAL A 10 17.82 0.78 17.67
CA VAL A 10 17.37 1.17 18.99
C VAL A 10 18.29 0.51 20.03
N LEU A 11 18.86 1.33 20.89
CA LEU A 11 19.51 0.90 22.12
C LEU A 11 18.72 1.52 23.27
N TYR A 12 18.20 0.68 24.13
CA TYR A 12 17.51 1.09 25.33
C TYR A 12 18.25 0.53 26.55
N GLY A 13 18.45 1.40 27.53
CA GLY A 13 18.99 1.03 28.82
C GLY A 13 18.26 1.77 29.92
N GLU A 14 17.90 1.05 30.96
CA GLU A 14 17.28 1.60 32.16
C GLU A 14 18.00 1.08 33.39
N ASN A 15 18.24 1.97 34.33
CA ASN A 15 18.80 1.61 35.64
C ASN A 15 18.08 2.37 36.74
N THR A 16 17.94 1.74 37.89
CA THR A 16 17.34 2.31 39.08
C THR A 16 18.38 2.56 40.15
N ASN A 17 18.04 3.31 41.19
CA ASN A 17 18.92 3.59 42.33
C ASN A 17 20.20 4.34 41.94
N LEU A 18 20.03 5.46 41.23
CA LEU A 18 21.15 6.34 40.89
C LEU A 18 21.86 6.83 42.15
N TYR A 19 23.20 6.72 42.18
CA TYR A 19 24.01 7.26 43.27
C TYR A 19 23.90 8.79 43.37
N ASN A 20 23.91 9.44 42.23
CA ASN A 20 23.70 10.87 42.13
C ASN A 20 22.55 11.16 41.13
N PRO A 21 21.38 11.69 41.57
CA PRO A 21 20.23 11.92 40.70
C PRO A 21 20.47 12.99 39.62
N TYR A 22 21.53 13.78 39.74
CA TYR A 22 21.89 14.81 38.75
C TYR A 22 22.82 14.28 37.62
N ILE A 23 23.26 13.03 37.69
CA ILE A 23 24.10 12.40 36.69
C ILE A 23 23.27 11.34 35.95
N GLY A 24 22.91 11.61 34.70
CA GLY A 24 22.04 10.76 33.88
C GLY A 24 22.73 9.55 33.22
N GLU A 25 23.99 9.24 33.58
CA GLU A 25 24.73 8.11 33.01
C GLU A 25 24.28 6.78 33.62
N LEU A 26 24.10 5.74 32.78
CA LEU A 26 23.66 4.43 33.22
C LEU A 26 24.63 3.77 34.23
N ASN A 27 25.90 4.14 34.16
CA ASN A 27 26.94 3.64 35.09
C ASN A 27 26.90 4.30 36.48
N ASN A 28 26.10 5.35 36.65
CA ASN A 28 25.93 6.03 37.94
C ASN A 28 24.98 5.31 38.90
N ALA A 29 24.49 4.13 38.53
CA ALA A 29 23.61 3.34 39.37
C ALA A 29 24.34 2.31 40.18
N GLY A 30 24.04 2.29 41.50
CA GLY A 30 24.62 1.34 42.46
C GLY A 30 23.87 0.02 42.62
N GLY A 31 22.80 -0.18 41.85
CA GLY A 31 21.95 -1.37 41.95
C GLY A 31 22.44 -2.57 41.17
N ILE A 32 22.18 -3.76 41.70
CA ILE A 32 22.54 -5.05 41.10
C ILE A 32 21.63 -5.38 39.89
N ASP A 33 20.55 -4.66 39.70
CA ASP A 33 19.52 -4.93 38.69
C ASP A 33 19.78 -4.21 37.35
N LYS A 34 20.75 -4.75 36.58
CA LYS A 34 20.97 -4.35 35.17
C LYS A 34 19.94 -4.96 34.21
N LYS A 35 18.67 -5.00 34.59
CA LYS A 35 17.69 -5.88 33.95
C LYS A 35 17.05 -5.35 32.65
N ASN A 36 17.21 -4.09 32.31
CA ASN A 36 16.44 -3.49 31.21
C ASN A 36 17.31 -2.92 30.09
N ALA A 37 18.35 -3.63 29.66
CA ALA A 37 19.07 -3.29 28.44
C ALA A 37 18.53 -4.12 27.28
N LYS A 38 18.13 -3.47 26.20
CA LYS A 38 17.72 -4.12 24.96
C LYS A 38 18.20 -3.33 23.76
N SER A 39 18.52 -4.02 22.69
CA SER A 39 18.80 -3.40 21.40
C SER A 39 18.16 -4.20 20.29
N TYR A 40 17.76 -3.52 19.25
CA TYR A 40 17.31 -4.14 18.01
C TYR A 40 17.61 -3.25 16.82
N THR A 41 17.64 -3.86 15.65
CA THR A 41 17.84 -3.16 14.39
C THR A 41 16.74 -3.58 13.42
N ASP A 42 15.97 -2.62 12.93
CA ASP A 42 15.03 -2.83 11.84
C ASP A 42 15.68 -2.42 10.53
N ASN A 43 15.59 -3.29 9.55
CA ASN A 43 16.04 -3.02 8.19
C ASN A 43 14.89 -3.27 7.21
N TYR A 44 14.71 -2.33 6.30
CA TYR A 44 13.77 -2.47 5.21
C TYR A 44 14.40 -1.93 3.93
N MET A 45 14.22 -2.65 2.84
CA MET A 45 14.70 -2.24 1.54
C MET A 45 13.69 -2.60 0.47
N THR A 46 13.46 -1.65 -0.43
CA THR A 46 12.77 -1.90 -1.69
C THR A 46 13.65 -1.45 -2.84
N GLU A 47 13.50 -2.13 -3.96
CA GLU A 47 14.09 -1.71 -5.22
C GLU A 47 13.09 -1.96 -6.35
N GLY A 48 13.13 -1.11 -7.39
CA GLY A 48 12.20 -1.21 -8.49
C GLY A 48 12.79 -0.68 -9.80
N ILE A 49 12.32 -1.29 -10.88
CA ILE A 49 12.58 -0.85 -12.25
C ILE A 49 11.23 -0.47 -12.84
N LEU A 50 11.13 0.74 -13.35
CA LEU A 50 9.90 1.26 -13.94
C LEU A 50 10.13 1.74 -15.37
N SER A 51 9.11 1.57 -16.19
CA SER A 51 9.02 2.17 -17.51
C SER A 51 7.62 2.70 -17.78
N ARG A 52 7.52 3.76 -18.55
CA ARG A 52 6.24 4.37 -18.95
C ARG A 52 6.29 4.80 -20.38
N LEU A 53 5.22 4.50 -21.11
CA LEU A 53 4.98 4.95 -22.47
C LEU A 53 3.71 5.78 -22.50
N GLN A 54 3.74 6.91 -23.20
CA GLN A 54 2.56 7.73 -23.49
C GLN A 54 2.56 8.06 -24.95
N TYR A 55 1.40 7.92 -25.58
CA TYR A 55 1.22 8.19 -27.01
C TYR A 55 -0.04 9.01 -27.20
N ASN A 56 0.06 10.04 -28.01
CA ASN A 56 -1.04 10.89 -28.43
C ASN A 56 -1.03 10.92 -29.96
N TYR A 57 -2.17 10.58 -30.55
CA TYR A 57 -2.36 10.66 -31.99
C TYR A 57 -3.46 11.67 -32.33
N ASP A 58 -3.10 12.68 -33.08
CA ASP A 58 -3.97 13.75 -33.62
C ASP A 58 -4.79 14.48 -32.53
N GLY A 59 -4.33 14.50 -31.28
CA GLY A 59 -5.10 15.06 -30.17
C GLY A 59 -6.46 14.38 -29.91
N LYS A 60 -6.67 13.19 -30.49
CA LYS A 60 -7.93 12.43 -30.40
C LYS A 60 -7.79 11.14 -29.64
N TYR A 61 -6.69 10.43 -29.88
CA TYR A 61 -6.46 9.12 -29.29
C TYR A 61 -5.27 9.19 -28.35
N PHE A 62 -5.48 8.77 -27.13
CA PHE A 62 -4.45 8.76 -26.10
C PHE A 62 -4.25 7.34 -25.60
N LEU A 63 -3.00 6.91 -25.52
CA LEU A 63 -2.61 5.63 -24.95
C LEU A 63 -1.56 5.87 -23.87
N SER A 64 -1.69 5.19 -22.75
CA SER A 64 -0.66 5.15 -21.73
C SER A 64 -0.43 3.71 -21.29
N ALA A 65 0.83 3.34 -21.11
CA ALA A 65 1.22 2.06 -20.57
C ALA A 65 2.33 2.27 -19.54
N SER A 66 2.28 1.55 -18.43
CA SER A 66 3.35 1.52 -17.44
C SER A 66 3.63 0.10 -17.03
N TYR A 67 4.90 -0.18 -16.75
CA TYR A 67 5.34 -1.43 -16.16
C TYR A 67 6.31 -1.14 -15.04
N ARG A 68 6.14 -1.83 -13.92
CA ARG A 68 7.01 -1.74 -12.76
C ARG A 68 7.29 -3.13 -12.21
N ARG A 69 8.56 -3.42 -11.97
CA ARG A 69 9.00 -4.63 -11.29
C ARG A 69 9.66 -4.23 -9.98
N ASP A 70 9.08 -4.63 -8.88
CA ASP A 70 9.50 -4.25 -7.53
C ASP A 70 9.93 -5.45 -6.71
N ALA A 71 10.94 -5.25 -5.87
CA ALA A 71 11.33 -6.20 -4.84
C ALA A 71 11.18 -5.59 -3.45
N SER A 72 10.74 -6.39 -2.48
CA SER A 72 10.65 -6.00 -1.07
C SER A 72 11.38 -6.98 -0.15
N SER A 73 12.15 -6.44 0.80
CA SER A 73 12.83 -7.24 1.81
C SER A 73 11.89 -7.83 2.87
N ARG A 74 10.60 -7.49 2.85
CA ARG A 74 9.58 -8.08 3.74
C ARG A 74 9.24 -9.52 3.39
N PHE A 75 9.60 -9.94 2.17
CA PHE A 75 9.36 -11.29 1.67
C PHE A 75 10.66 -12.11 1.59
N HIS A 76 10.52 -13.42 1.66
CA HIS A 76 11.62 -14.33 1.43
C HIS A 76 12.21 -14.13 0.02
N LYS A 77 13.49 -14.42 -0.16
CA LYS A 77 14.23 -14.18 -1.43
C LYS A 77 13.51 -14.73 -2.69
N ASP A 78 12.78 -15.83 -2.55
CA ASP A 78 12.12 -16.51 -3.66
C ASP A 78 10.76 -15.87 -4.04
N HIS A 79 10.18 -15.05 -3.14
CA HIS A 79 8.87 -14.38 -3.31
C HIS A 79 8.96 -12.85 -3.30
N ARG A 80 10.16 -12.31 -3.36
CA ARG A 80 10.46 -10.90 -3.16
C ARG A 80 10.01 -10.00 -4.31
N TRP A 81 10.00 -10.54 -5.54
CA TRP A 81 9.73 -9.79 -6.75
C TRP A 81 8.26 -9.85 -7.15
N GLY A 82 7.65 -8.67 -7.33
CA GLY A 82 6.34 -8.47 -7.93
C GLY A 82 6.43 -7.77 -9.29
N ASN A 83 5.48 -8.05 -10.18
CA ASN A 83 5.34 -7.37 -11.47
C ASN A 83 4.00 -6.65 -11.50
N PHE A 84 4.04 -5.36 -11.73
CA PHE A 84 2.90 -4.47 -11.72
C PHE A 84 2.87 -3.62 -12.98
N GLY A 85 1.72 -3.04 -13.28
CA GLY A 85 1.64 -2.19 -14.44
C GLY A 85 0.22 -1.75 -14.72
N SER A 86 0.09 -0.87 -15.71
CA SER A 86 -1.20 -0.38 -16.15
C SER A 86 -1.19 -0.09 -17.64
N VAL A 87 -2.36 -0.20 -18.24
CA VAL A 87 -2.65 0.30 -19.58
C VAL A 87 -3.93 1.11 -19.53
N GLY A 88 -3.96 2.24 -20.23
CA GLY A 88 -5.13 3.07 -20.32
C GLY A 88 -5.21 3.73 -21.67
N GLY A 89 -6.44 3.90 -22.16
CA GLY A 89 -6.72 4.61 -23.40
C GLY A 89 -7.83 5.63 -23.21
N ALA A 90 -7.79 6.69 -24.00
CA ALA A 90 -8.86 7.66 -24.08
C ALA A 90 -9.06 8.11 -25.52
N TRP A 91 -10.31 8.37 -25.88
CA TRP A 91 -10.72 8.83 -27.18
C TRP A 91 -11.61 10.08 -27.04
N LEU A 92 -11.15 11.18 -27.63
CA LEU A 92 -11.93 12.41 -27.74
C LEU A 92 -12.85 12.33 -28.95
N ILE A 93 -14.08 11.87 -28.75
CA ILE A 93 -15.08 11.60 -29.77
C ILE A 93 -15.52 12.89 -30.45
N ASN A 94 -15.63 13.98 -29.70
CA ASN A 94 -16.03 15.28 -30.22
C ASN A 94 -15.05 15.89 -31.26
N HIS A 95 -13.83 15.38 -31.34
CA HIS A 95 -12.84 15.80 -32.37
C HIS A 95 -12.96 15.01 -33.66
N GLU A 96 -13.90 14.09 -33.77
CA GLU A 96 -14.11 13.30 -34.97
C GLU A 96 -14.96 14.05 -36.01
N LYS A 97 -14.70 13.79 -37.29
CA LYS A 97 -15.41 14.44 -38.42
C LYS A 97 -16.92 14.25 -38.37
N PHE A 98 -17.41 13.10 -37.90
CA PHE A 98 -18.83 12.83 -37.76
C PHE A 98 -19.52 13.65 -36.67
N MET A 99 -18.74 14.25 -35.75
CA MET A 99 -19.22 15.11 -34.67
C MET A 99 -19.23 16.62 -35.03
N GLU A 100 -18.66 17.04 -36.15
CA GLU A 100 -18.50 18.45 -36.53
C GLU A 100 -19.81 19.24 -36.52
N ASN A 101 -20.93 18.58 -36.82
CA ASN A 101 -22.25 19.20 -36.86
C ASN A 101 -23.00 19.13 -35.50
N VAL A 102 -22.46 18.47 -34.50
CA VAL A 102 -23.07 18.26 -33.17
C VAL A 102 -22.62 19.35 -32.22
N LYS A 103 -23.14 20.59 -32.42
CA LYS A 103 -22.66 21.79 -31.69
C LYS A 103 -23.04 21.85 -30.22
N TRP A 104 -23.94 21.01 -29.77
CA TRP A 104 -24.35 20.98 -28.36
C TRP A 104 -23.43 20.12 -27.47
N VAL A 105 -22.52 19.33 -28.07
CA VAL A 105 -21.49 18.55 -27.37
C VAL A 105 -20.19 19.35 -27.44
N ASN A 106 -19.72 19.85 -26.31
CA ASN A 106 -18.47 20.59 -26.20
C ASN A 106 -17.29 19.64 -26.02
N MET A 107 -17.46 18.61 -25.17
CA MET A 107 -16.52 17.53 -24.99
C MET A 107 -17.26 16.21 -24.81
N LEU A 108 -16.75 15.17 -25.44
CA LEU A 108 -17.17 13.79 -25.22
C LEU A 108 -15.91 12.91 -25.30
N LYS A 109 -15.51 12.37 -24.16
CA LYS A 109 -14.31 11.57 -24.02
C LYS A 109 -14.63 10.22 -23.42
N LEU A 110 -14.40 9.18 -24.19
CA LEU A 110 -14.42 7.80 -23.70
C LEU A 110 -13.05 7.46 -23.11
N LYS A 111 -13.01 6.83 -21.93
CA LYS A 111 -11.78 6.40 -21.27
C LYS A 111 -11.92 4.99 -20.74
N ALA A 112 -10.86 4.22 -20.84
CA ALA A 112 -10.78 2.90 -20.21
C ALA A 112 -9.38 2.66 -19.67
N SER A 113 -9.26 1.98 -18.54
CA SER A 113 -7.98 1.61 -17.96
C SER A 113 -8.06 0.27 -17.25
N TRP A 114 -6.96 -0.44 -17.27
CA TRP A 114 -6.71 -1.63 -16.48
C TRP A 114 -5.34 -1.54 -15.83
N GLY A 115 -5.24 -1.94 -14.56
CA GLY A 115 -3.98 -1.87 -13.83
C GLY A 115 -3.86 -2.93 -12.75
N VAL A 116 -2.62 -3.25 -12.41
CA VAL A 116 -2.22 -4.17 -11.36
C VAL A 116 -1.30 -3.44 -10.39
N GLN A 117 -1.62 -3.51 -9.10
CA GLN A 117 -0.85 -2.89 -8.02
C GLN A 117 -0.52 -3.91 -6.95
N GLY A 118 0.66 -3.82 -6.36
CA GLY A 118 1.11 -4.64 -5.24
C GLY A 118 1.12 -3.88 -3.92
N ASN A 119 0.85 -4.61 -2.83
CA ASN A 119 1.04 -4.16 -1.47
C ASN A 119 1.92 -5.18 -0.74
N ASP A 120 2.98 -4.71 -0.06
CA ASP A 120 3.89 -5.54 0.75
C ASP A 120 3.70 -5.30 2.25
N ARG A 121 2.76 -4.42 2.64
CA ARG A 121 2.65 -3.95 4.00
C ARG A 121 1.78 -4.85 4.85
N LEU A 122 2.37 -5.50 5.84
CA LEU A 122 1.69 -6.23 6.89
C LEU A 122 1.95 -5.53 8.23
N LEU A 123 0.87 -5.22 8.95
CA LEU A 123 0.93 -4.60 10.28
C LEU A 123 0.78 -5.65 11.38
N ILE A 124 1.51 -5.46 12.46
CA ILE A 124 1.34 -6.21 13.71
C ILE A 124 1.00 -5.25 14.86
N THR A 125 0.24 -5.74 15.82
CA THR A 125 -0.06 -4.99 17.04
C THR A 125 0.86 -5.45 18.16
N VAL A 126 1.69 -4.54 18.67
CA VAL A 126 2.59 -4.80 19.81
C VAL A 126 2.24 -3.82 20.92
N ASN A 127 1.81 -4.33 22.07
CA ASN A 127 1.38 -3.52 23.23
C ASN A 127 0.32 -2.46 22.85
N GLY A 128 -0.67 -2.84 22.03
CA GLY A 128 -1.75 -1.95 21.58
C GLY A 128 -1.35 -0.95 20.46
N VAL A 129 -0.10 -0.94 20.03
CA VAL A 129 0.39 -0.06 18.97
C VAL A 129 0.61 -0.85 17.68
N GLN A 130 0.05 -0.38 16.58
CA GLN A 130 0.29 -0.94 15.26
C GLN A 130 1.69 -0.56 14.77
N ARG A 131 2.42 -1.56 14.28
CA ARG A 131 3.77 -1.41 13.73
C ARG A 131 3.92 -2.24 12.47
N ASP A 132 4.83 -1.81 11.59
CA ASP A 132 5.22 -2.59 10.42
C ASP A 132 5.92 -3.89 10.82
N ASN A 133 5.52 -5.00 10.20
CA ASN A 133 6.23 -6.27 10.30
C ASN A 133 7.28 -6.38 9.19
N TRP A 134 8.52 -6.07 9.53
CA TRP A 134 9.63 -6.10 8.58
C TRP A 134 10.13 -7.51 8.23
N TYR A 135 9.81 -8.50 9.09
CA TYR A 135 10.35 -9.85 9.03
C TYR A 135 9.26 -10.92 9.07
N ALA A 136 8.14 -10.66 8.40
CA ALA A 136 6.97 -11.53 8.40
C ALA A 136 7.25 -12.98 7.96
N TYR A 137 8.29 -13.18 7.15
CA TYR A 137 8.68 -14.51 6.65
C TYR A 137 9.62 -15.29 7.58
N GLN A 138 10.13 -14.67 8.67
CA GLN A 138 11.15 -15.26 9.55
C GLN A 138 10.55 -15.69 10.90
N ASP A 139 10.87 -16.91 11.32
CA ASP A 139 10.62 -17.34 12.68
C ASP A 139 11.47 -16.50 13.66
N GLN A 140 10.87 -16.07 14.77
CA GLN A 140 11.54 -15.33 15.83
C GLN A 140 11.47 -16.09 17.14
N TYR A 141 12.57 -16.06 17.90
CA TYR A 141 12.72 -16.82 19.13
C TYR A 141 13.07 -15.89 20.29
N ASP A 142 12.50 -16.17 21.46
CA ASP A 142 12.99 -15.64 22.72
C ASP A 142 14.10 -16.58 23.24
N VAL A 143 15.17 -15.99 23.74
CA VAL A 143 16.29 -16.70 24.35
C VAL A 143 16.14 -16.69 25.86
N ASN A 144 15.95 -17.84 26.47
CA ASN A 144 15.91 -17.99 27.90
C ASN A 144 17.21 -18.63 28.42
N TYR A 145 17.66 -18.20 29.60
CA TYR A 145 18.78 -18.78 30.30
C TYR A 145 18.32 -19.22 31.69
N ALA A 146 18.37 -20.50 31.95
CA ALA A 146 18.04 -21.10 33.25
C ALA A 146 18.96 -22.29 33.54
N ASN A 147 19.35 -22.45 34.80
CA ASN A 147 20.17 -23.57 35.28
C ASN A 147 21.46 -23.78 34.47
N GLY A 148 22.13 -22.71 34.04
CA GLY A 148 23.36 -22.79 33.25
C GLY A 148 23.18 -23.12 31.77
N GLN A 149 21.95 -23.22 31.27
CA GLN A 149 21.63 -23.59 29.89
C GLN A 149 20.78 -22.54 29.16
N TYR A 150 21.03 -22.37 27.87
CA TYR A 150 20.21 -21.57 27.00
C TYR A 150 19.10 -22.42 26.35
N SER A 151 17.92 -21.88 26.26
CA SER A 151 16.80 -22.46 25.51
C SER A 151 16.18 -21.42 24.58
N LEU A 152 15.70 -21.89 23.41
CA LEU A 152 15.01 -21.07 22.41
C LEU A 152 13.52 -21.42 22.46
N ILE A 153 12.71 -20.41 22.64
CA ILE A 153 11.23 -20.54 22.60
C ILE A 153 10.74 -19.82 21.38
N LEU A 154 10.00 -20.51 20.51
CA LEU A 154 9.40 -19.90 19.32
C LEU A 154 8.37 -18.86 19.77
N LYS A 155 8.66 -17.60 19.50
CA LYS A 155 7.80 -16.45 19.83
C LYS A 155 6.84 -16.10 18.72
N TYR A 156 7.35 -16.10 17.50
CA TYR A 156 6.65 -15.71 16.30
C TYR A 156 6.95 -16.70 15.17
N LYS A 157 5.89 -17.18 14.54
CA LYS A 157 5.98 -18.07 13.38
C LYS A 157 5.93 -17.25 12.09
N GLY A 158 7.02 -17.28 11.33
CA GLY A 158 7.08 -16.66 10.00
C GLY A 158 6.57 -17.59 8.91
N THR A 159 6.20 -17.01 7.77
CA THR A 159 5.73 -17.74 6.58
C THR A 159 6.61 -17.41 5.39
N LYS A 160 7.41 -18.40 4.94
CA LYS A 160 8.38 -18.21 3.85
C LYS A 160 7.71 -17.99 2.50
N ASP A 161 6.52 -18.57 2.31
CA ASP A 161 5.75 -18.48 1.06
C ASP A 161 4.91 -17.20 0.95
N LEU A 162 5.06 -16.29 1.92
CA LEU A 162 4.36 -15.01 1.91
C LEU A 162 4.77 -14.19 0.68
N THR A 163 3.76 -13.71 -0.04
CA THR A 163 3.94 -12.94 -1.28
C THR A 163 3.14 -11.64 -1.28
N TRP A 164 3.28 -10.87 -2.34
CA TRP A 164 2.58 -9.61 -2.55
C TRP A 164 1.05 -9.80 -2.56
N GLU A 165 0.35 -8.99 -1.79
CA GLU A 165 -1.06 -8.75 -2.01
C GLU A 165 -1.21 -7.99 -3.33
N THR A 166 -2.10 -8.46 -4.22
CA THR A 166 -2.23 -7.92 -5.57
C THR A 166 -3.63 -7.40 -5.83
N SER A 167 -3.73 -6.15 -6.27
CA SER A 167 -4.99 -5.50 -6.63
C SER A 167 -5.08 -5.26 -8.12
N TYR A 168 -6.12 -5.82 -8.75
CA TYR A 168 -6.50 -5.63 -10.15
C TYR A 168 -7.62 -4.59 -10.20
N ALA A 169 -7.41 -3.52 -10.94
CA ALA A 169 -8.39 -2.46 -11.13
C ALA A 169 -8.73 -2.32 -12.61
N PHE A 170 -10.02 -2.27 -12.93
CA PHE A 170 -10.56 -1.96 -14.25
C PHE A 170 -11.55 -0.81 -14.13
N ASN A 171 -11.38 0.20 -14.97
CA ASN A 171 -12.28 1.33 -15.07
C ASN A 171 -12.63 1.58 -16.53
N ILE A 172 -13.89 1.92 -16.79
CA ILE A 172 -14.36 2.42 -18.08
C ILE A 172 -15.40 3.50 -17.84
N GLY A 173 -15.28 4.63 -18.53
CA GLY A 173 -16.16 5.75 -18.31
C GLY A 173 -16.16 6.76 -19.44
N THR A 174 -17.03 7.73 -19.30
CA THR A 174 -17.19 8.84 -20.24
C THR A 174 -17.21 10.15 -19.48
N ASP A 175 -16.34 11.08 -19.88
CA ASP A 175 -16.40 12.47 -19.46
C ASP A 175 -17.15 13.26 -20.56
N PHE A 176 -18.07 14.14 -20.17
CA PHE A 176 -18.84 14.92 -21.12
C PHE A 176 -19.03 16.38 -20.66
N GLU A 177 -19.09 17.27 -21.63
CA GLU A 177 -19.46 18.68 -21.47
C GLU A 177 -20.45 19.01 -22.57
N LEU A 178 -21.64 19.51 -22.16
CA LEU A 178 -22.78 19.70 -23.05
C LEU A 178 -23.36 21.11 -22.90
N PHE A 179 -24.04 21.58 -23.96
CA PHE A 179 -24.82 22.82 -23.96
C PHE A 179 -23.99 24.06 -23.57
N ASN A 180 -22.85 24.27 -24.21
CA ASN A 180 -21.89 25.34 -23.88
C ASN A 180 -21.44 25.28 -22.42
N ASN A 181 -21.06 24.08 -21.98
CA ASN A 181 -20.57 23.76 -20.62
C ASN A 181 -21.61 24.03 -19.52
N ARG A 182 -22.91 24.04 -19.87
CA ARG A 182 -23.96 24.13 -18.85
C ARG A 182 -24.17 22.83 -18.08
N LEU A 183 -23.90 21.70 -18.70
CA LEU A 183 -23.97 20.39 -18.09
C LEU A 183 -22.63 19.69 -18.36
N ASN A 184 -21.94 19.32 -17.32
CA ASN A 184 -20.74 18.51 -17.40
C ASN A 184 -20.79 17.39 -16.37
N GLY A 185 -20.06 16.32 -16.63
CA GLY A 185 -20.03 15.21 -15.70
C GLY A 185 -19.21 14.05 -16.19
N THR A 186 -19.17 13.06 -15.33
CA THR A 186 -18.49 11.78 -15.56
C THR A 186 -19.43 10.64 -15.19
N ILE A 187 -19.47 9.62 -16.02
CA ILE A 187 -20.09 8.32 -15.71
C ILE A 187 -18.97 7.29 -15.80
N GLU A 188 -18.74 6.56 -14.74
CA GLU A 188 -17.66 5.57 -14.69
C GLU A 188 -18.15 4.27 -14.05
N TYR A 189 -17.84 3.14 -14.67
CA TYR A 189 -17.93 1.82 -14.07
C TYR A 189 -16.53 1.40 -13.61
N PHE A 190 -16.43 0.93 -12.38
CA PHE A 190 -15.19 0.39 -11.82
C PHE A 190 -15.36 -1.04 -11.33
N SER A 191 -14.28 -1.81 -11.40
CA SER A 191 -14.16 -3.12 -10.79
C SER A 191 -12.76 -3.28 -10.21
N ARG A 192 -12.67 -3.52 -8.90
CA ARG A 192 -11.40 -3.77 -8.21
C ARG A 192 -11.46 -5.10 -7.51
N LYS A 193 -10.52 -5.98 -7.83
CA LYS A 193 -10.33 -7.27 -7.17
C LYS A 193 -8.95 -7.29 -6.52
N THR A 194 -8.89 -7.49 -5.20
CA THR A 194 -7.65 -7.71 -4.46
C THR A 194 -7.58 -9.18 -4.09
N VAL A 195 -6.48 -9.82 -4.42
CA VAL A 195 -6.18 -11.23 -4.16
C VAL A 195 -4.98 -11.37 -3.24
N ASP A 196 -4.83 -12.54 -2.63
CA ASP A 196 -3.69 -12.85 -1.77
C ASP A 196 -3.53 -11.83 -0.62
N LEU A 197 -4.63 -11.45 0.02
CA LEU A 197 -4.64 -10.48 1.11
C LEU A 197 -3.63 -10.84 2.19
N LEU A 198 -2.77 -9.89 2.54
CA LEU A 198 -1.82 -10.03 3.64
C LEU A 198 -2.57 -9.95 4.98
N TYR A 199 -2.59 -11.05 5.71
CA TYR A 199 -3.37 -11.19 6.94
C TYR A 199 -2.62 -11.94 8.02
N ASN A 200 -2.83 -11.53 9.27
CA ASN A 200 -2.36 -12.25 10.46
C ASN A 200 -3.45 -13.24 10.90
N LYS A 201 -3.35 -14.47 10.43
CA LYS A 201 -4.30 -15.53 10.71
C LYS A 201 -4.17 -15.99 12.16
N PRO A 202 -5.24 -15.95 12.98
CA PRO A 202 -5.21 -16.48 14.33
C PRO A 202 -4.89 -17.98 14.34
N ILE A 203 -4.04 -18.39 15.28
CA ILE A 203 -3.69 -19.79 15.49
C ILE A 203 -4.09 -20.23 16.92
N PRO A 204 -4.40 -21.51 17.12
CA PRO A 204 -4.78 -22.01 18.43
C PRO A 204 -3.67 -21.83 19.45
N VAL A 205 -4.03 -21.53 20.70
CA VAL A 205 -3.09 -21.41 21.83
C VAL A 205 -2.29 -22.71 22.04
N SER A 206 -2.88 -23.85 21.71
CA SER A 206 -2.20 -25.16 21.73
C SER A 206 -1.00 -25.27 20.81
N SER A 207 -0.83 -24.36 19.85
CA SER A 207 0.37 -24.28 19.02
C SER A 207 1.64 -23.90 19.78
N GLY A 208 1.52 -23.34 21.00
CA GLY A 208 2.63 -22.87 21.81
C GLY A 208 3.30 -21.58 21.30
N ILE A 209 2.73 -20.93 20.29
CA ILE A 209 3.28 -19.69 19.71
C ILE A 209 2.67 -18.50 20.45
N SER A 210 3.52 -17.74 21.16
CA SER A 210 3.07 -16.68 22.06
C SER A 210 2.38 -15.51 21.39
N THR A 211 2.64 -15.24 20.12
CA THR A 211 1.95 -14.17 19.36
C THR A 211 0.51 -14.51 19.02
N GLY A 212 0.12 -15.80 19.00
CA GLY A 212 -1.24 -16.23 18.72
C GLY A 212 -1.70 -16.06 17.27
N TYR A 213 -0.81 -15.73 16.36
CA TYR A 213 -1.11 -15.61 14.92
C TYR A 213 0.11 -15.95 14.05
N GLU A 214 -0.15 -16.26 12.79
CA GLU A 214 0.85 -16.43 11.73
C GLU A 214 0.48 -15.53 10.53
N PRO A 215 1.46 -14.91 9.85
CA PRO A 215 1.20 -14.16 8.63
C PRO A 215 0.92 -15.12 7.47
N THR A 216 -0.02 -14.77 6.63
CA THR A 216 -0.37 -15.57 5.45
C THR A 216 -1.06 -14.72 4.41
N ASN A 217 -1.05 -15.18 3.16
CA ASN A 217 -1.92 -14.65 2.12
C ASN A 217 -3.25 -15.40 2.17
N VAL A 218 -4.38 -14.70 2.29
CA VAL A 218 -5.71 -15.31 2.39
C VAL A 218 -6.75 -14.54 1.62
N GLY A 219 -7.61 -15.28 0.92
CA GLY A 219 -8.85 -14.79 0.36
C GLY A 219 -8.71 -13.68 -0.66
N ASP A 220 -9.87 -13.30 -1.18
CA ASP A 220 -10.02 -12.25 -2.19
C ASP A 220 -11.14 -11.30 -1.77
N ILE A 221 -10.99 -10.03 -2.11
CA ILE A 221 -12.05 -9.02 -1.96
C ILE A 221 -12.32 -8.43 -3.34
N MET A 222 -13.61 -8.30 -3.68
CA MET A 222 -14.03 -7.66 -4.92
C MET A 222 -15.01 -6.52 -4.64
N ASN A 223 -14.70 -5.34 -5.18
CA ASN A 223 -15.55 -4.16 -5.19
C ASN A 223 -15.83 -3.75 -6.63
N LYS A 224 -17.09 -3.48 -6.95
CA LYS A 224 -17.50 -2.98 -8.26
C LYS A 224 -18.69 -2.04 -8.12
N GLY A 225 -18.80 -1.07 -9.00
CA GLY A 225 -19.88 -0.11 -8.96
C GLY A 225 -19.89 0.83 -10.14
N VAL A 226 -20.85 1.73 -10.12
CA VAL A 226 -20.97 2.84 -11.06
C VAL A 226 -20.92 4.13 -10.26
N GLU A 227 -20.10 5.05 -10.72
CA GLU A 227 -19.98 6.40 -10.17
C GLU A 227 -20.53 7.39 -11.20
N LEU A 228 -21.31 8.35 -10.70
CA LEU A 228 -21.90 9.42 -11.48
C LEU A 228 -21.58 10.74 -10.80
N ASP A 229 -20.88 11.60 -11.52
CA ASP A 229 -20.67 13.00 -11.14
C ASP A 229 -21.36 13.88 -12.16
N LEU A 230 -22.22 14.79 -11.71
CA LEU A 230 -22.95 15.73 -12.55
C LEU A 230 -22.86 17.14 -11.99
N ASN A 231 -22.45 18.06 -12.83
CA ASN A 231 -22.41 19.48 -12.53
C ASN A 231 -23.24 20.24 -13.55
N GLY A 232 -24.21 21.01 -13.08
CA GLY A 232 -25.14 21.76 -13.94
C GLY A 232 -25.17 23.24 -13.58
N ILE A 233 -25.12 24.12 -14.59
CA ILE A 233 -25.39 25.55 -14.43
C ILE A 233 -26.88 25.77 -14.74
N ILE A 234 -27.67 25.95 -13.69
CA ILE A 234 -29.11 26.10 -13.77
C ILE A 234 -29.47 27.47 -14.32
N LEU A 235 -28.85 28.52 -13.80
CA LEU A 235 -29.05 29.89 -14.22
C LEU A 235 -27.71 30.60 -14.40
N ARG A 236 -27.56 31.30 -15.52
CA ARG A 236 -26.40 32.18 -15.77
C ARG A 236 -26.89 33.51 -16.35
N GLY A 237 -26.58 34.57 -15.63
CA GLY A 237 -26.80 35.96 -16.06
C GLY A 237 -25.48 36.72 -16.14
N LYS A 238 -25.56 38.06 -16.38
CA LYS A 238 -24.35 38.89 -16.46
C LYS A 238 -23.64 39.00 -15.14
N ASP A 239 -24.35 38.99 -14.02
CA ASP A 239 -23.83 39.28 -12.69
C ASP A 239 -24.11 38.14 -11.69
N TYR A 240 -24.66 37.01 -12.14
CA TYR A 240 -24.96 35.87 -11.28
C TYR A 240 -24.84 34.54 -12.02
N GLU A 241 -24.43 33.53 -11.29
CA GLU A 241 -24.43 32.13 -11.73
C GLU A 241 -24.91 31.23 -10.58
N TRP A 242 -25.82 30.35 -10.90
CA TRP A 242 -26.29 29.31 -10.00
C TRP A 242 -25.98 27.96 -10.61
N ALA A 243 -25.00 27.24 -9.97
CA ALA A 243 -24.58 25.90 -10.34
C ALA A 243 -24.91 24.90 -9.22
N MET A 244 -25.10 23.64 -9.59
CA MET A 244 -25.32 22.53 -8.66
C MET A 244 -24.47 21.34 -9.12
#